data_c2d067d79204df5453210c0c2a7514a5
#
_entry.id   c2d067d79204df5453210c0c2a7514a5
#
_cell.length_a   1.000
_cell.length_b   1.000
_cell.length_c   1.000
_cell.angle_alpha   90.00
_cell.angle_beta   90.00
_cell.angle_gamma   90.00
#
_symmetry.space_group_name_H-M   'P 1'
#
loop_
_entity.id
_entity.type
_entity.pdbx_description
1 polymer ?
#
loop_
_entity_poly.entity_id
_entity_poly.type
_entity_poly.pdbx_seq_one_letter_code
_entity_poly.pdbx_strand_id
1 'polypeptide(L)'
;MGINNLLSDIGLPGLGCKPVLTDSKPRVVIVGAGFGGLAAAEKTAEAGCDVTLIDRNPYTTFQPLLYQVATGGLNPGDVTYRLRSFAANNGPHTHFRRACVTGIDTENRIVEVDNGDPISYDYLVLSQGVGANFFGTPGAAENSYTIYTRASSLRARDAIFTYLEDLDTQRDKTFDVIIVGGGPTGVEMAGTLAEMKSIGIPAIFPDVSTDRVHVTLVEMANHLLMPFDPALRHYTRRQLQKRGVDVRTNTAIAEVREDSVLLKDGQTLPADMVIWAAGVGAHKSVTNWGFEQGRGGRIATDGTLLVKGQDRIFAVGDGAINTEDPKPQLAQPAIQGGECVARQIVHLELGEPLEKFEYNDKGTMATIGRNSAVVQLSEKLKFTGIGAWLTWVTVHIFTLLGGRNRLQAMINLGVCLLYTS
;
A
#
# COMPACT_ATOMS: atom_id res chain seq x y z
N MET A 1 -16.62 3.65 -4.27
CA MET A 1 -17.46 2.72 -3.50
C MET A 1 -18.91 3.14 -3.62
N GLY A 2 -19.74 2.33 -4.27
CA GLY A 2 -21.15 2.63 -4.48
C GLY A 2 -21.97 2.38 -3.20
N ILE A 3 -23.21 2.91 -3.18
CA ILE A 3 -24.21 2.70 -2.12
C ILE A 3 -24.43 1.20 -1.84
N ASN A 4 -24.26 0.32 -2.84
CA ASN A 4 -24.38 -1.12 -2.72
C ASN A 4 -23.37 -1.72 -1.73
N ASN A 5 -22.13 -1.24 -1.69
CA ASN A 5 -21.12 -1.70 -0.73
C ASN A 5 -21.44 -1.27 0.71
N LEU A 6 -22.01 -0.07 0.87
CA LEU A 6 -22.49 0.39 2.17
C LEU A 6 -23.62 -0.48 2.71
N LEU A 7 -24.54 -0.90 1.83
CA LEU A 7 -25.67 -1.75 2.18
C LEU A 7 -25.24 -3.18 2.50
N SER A 8 -24.29 -3.76 1.74
CA SER A 8 -23.77 -5.10 2.04
C SER A 8 -22.97 -5.14 3.34
N ASP A 9 -22.26 -4.08 3.67
CA ASP A 9 -21.49 -3.95 4.92
C ASP A 9 -22.36 -3.95 6.17
N ILE A 10 -23.64 -3.55 6.05
CA ILE A 10 -24.63 -3.57 7.14
C ILE A 10 -25.62 -4.74 7.02
N GLY A 11 -25.35 -5.71 6.13
CA GLY A 11 -26.16 -6.93 5.95
C GLY A 11 -27.48 -6.70 5.22
N LEU A 12 -27.66 -5.57 4.55
CA LEU A 12 -28.82 -5.33 3.70
C LEU A 12 -28.53 -5.77 2.26
N PRO A 13 -29.50 -6.39 1.54
CA PRO A 13 -29.31 -6.73 0.14
C PRO A 13 -29.07 -5.45 -0.67
N GLY A 14 -27.97 -5.42 -1.43
CA GLY A 14 -27.68 -4.34 -2.35
C GLY A 14 -28.79 -4.23 -3.42
N LEU A 15 -29.01 -3.02 -3.92
CA LEU A 15 -29.82 -2.82 -5.13
C LEU A 15 -29.02 -3.40 -6.30
N GLY A 16 -29.32 -4.69 -6.64
CA GLY A 16 -28.63 -5.39 -7.70
C GLY A 16 -28.75 -4.66 -9.02
N CYS A 17 -27.63 -4.22 -9.59
CA CYS A 17 -27.58 -3.85 -10.99
C CYS A 17 -27.82 -5.14 -11.81
N LYS A 18 -28.66 -5.08 -12.85
CA LYS A 18 -28.78 -6.20 -13.78
C LYS A 18 -27.42 -6.41 -14.44
N PRO A 19 -26.89 -7.64 -14.53
CA PRO A 19 -25.64 -7.91 -15.21
C PRO A 19 -25.74 -7.47 -16.68
N VAL A 20 -24.66 -6.90 -17.20
CA VAL A 20 -24.56 -6.45 -18.60
C VAL A 20 -24.44 -7.66 -19.52
N LEU A 21 -23.68 -8.69 -19.08
CA LEU A 21 -23.47 -9.93 -19.82
C LEU A 21 -24.50 -10.96 -19.35
N THR A 22 -25.54 -11.20 -20.16
CA THR A 22 -26.62 -12.14 -19.86
C THR A 22 -26.41 -13.48 -20.55
N ASP A 23 -25.79 -13.47 -21.74
CA ASP A 23 -25.70 -14.62 -22.65
C ASP A 23 -24.34 -15.33 -22.55
N SER A 24 -23.30 -14.66 -22.08
CA SER A 24 -21.97 -15.22 -21.82
C SER A 24 -21.59 -15.05 -20.34
N LYS A 25 -20.80 -15.99 -19.82
CA LYS A 25 -20.16 -15.88 -18.48
C LYS A 25 -18.68 -16.13 -18.65
N PRO A 26 -17.92 -15.15 -19.17
CA PRO A 26 -16.52 -15.35 -19.38
C PRO A 26 -15.80 -15.55 -18.04
N ARG A 27 -14.85 -16.48 -18.03
CA ARG A 27 -14.01 -16.77 -16.87
C ARG A 27 -12.91 -15.74 -16.76
N VAL A 28 -12.99 -14.92 -15.73
CA VAL A 28 -12.00 -13.88 -15.45
C VAL A 28 -11.14 -14.31 -14.27
N VAL A 29 -9.86 -14.58 -14.51
CA VAL A 29 -8.91 -14.88 -13.46
C VAL A 29 -8.16 -13.59 -13.10
N ILE A 30 -8.12 -13.26 -11.80
CA ILE A 30 -7.48 -12.04 -11.28
C ILE A 30 -6.39 -12.44 -10.30
N VAL A 31 -5.15 -12.08 -10.60
CA VAL A 31 -3.96 -12.39 -9.79
C VAL A 31 -3.60 -11.21 -8.92
N GLY A 32 -3.75 -11.36 -7.60
CA GLY A 32 -3.51 -10.33 -6.60
C GLY A 32 -4.78 -9.60 -6.15
N ALA A 33 -5.01 -9.58 -4.84
CA ALA A 33 -6.17 -8.99 -4.20
C ALA A 33 -5.83 -7.65 -3.50
N GLY A 34 -5.01 -6.83 -4.16
CA GLY A 34 -4.78 -5.44 -3.79
C GLY A 34 -5.90 -4.53 -4.32
N PHE A 35 -5.68 -3.21 -4.28
CA PHE A 35 -6.67 -2.21 -4.70
C PHE A 35 -7.18 -2.43 -6.13
N GLY A 36 -6.29 -2.69 -7.09
CA GLY A 36 -6.66 -2.90 -8.48
C GLY A 36 -7.42 -4.20 -8.70
N GLY A 37 -6.94 -5.30 -8.08
CA GLY A 37 -7.56 -6.61 -8.23
C GLY A 37 -8.94 -6.70 -7.60
N LEU A 38 -9.14 -6.08 -6.44
CA LEU A 38 -10.46 -6.03 -5.80
C LEU A 38 -11.45 -5.19 -6.62
N ALA A 39 -11.02 -4.05 -7.15
CA ALA A 39 -11.86 -3.22 -8.01
C ALA A 39 -12.23 -3.95 -9.31
N ALA A 40 -11.26 -4.63 -9.93
CA ALA A 40 -11.52 -5.46 -11.11
C ALA A 40 -12.49 -6.60 -10.79
N ALA A 41 -12.28 -7.33 -9.68
CA ALA A 41 -13.12 -8.45 -9.27
C ALA A 41 -14.59 -8.03 -9.00
N GLU A 42 -14.78 -6.93 -8.27
CA GLU A 42 -16.09 -6.36 -8.01
C GLU A 42 -16.82 -6.01 -9.32
N LYS A 43 -16.16 -5.27 -10.21
CA LYS A 43 -16.79 -4.75 -11.42
C LYS A 43 -17.01 -5.82 -12.49
N THR A 44 -16.12 -6.82 -12.60
CA THR A 44 -16.35 -7.96 -13.51
C THR A 44 -17.46 -8.87 -12.99
N ALA A 45 -17.57 -9.07 -11.67
CA ALA A 45 -18.69 -9.81 -11.08
C ALA A 45 -20.02 -9.08 -11.29
N GLU A 46 -20.08 -7.76 -11.10
CA GLU A 46 -21.25 -6.94 -11.40
C GLU A 46 -21.65 -7.03 -12.89
N ALA A 47 -20.68 -7.14 -13.79
CA ALA A 47 -20.92 -7.32 -15.22
C ALA A 47 -21.48 -8.70 -15.61
N GLY A 48 -21.41 -9.70 -14.73
CA GLY A 48 -21.94 -11.05 -14.95
C GLY A 48 -20.89 -12.11 -15.27
N CYS A 49 -19.59 -11.80 -15.11
CA CYS A 49 -18.50 -12.76 -15.31
C CYS A 49 -18.42 -13.82 -14.21
N ASP A 50 -17.77 -14.95 -14.53
CA ASP A 50 -17.33 -15.95 -13.55
C ASP A 50 -15.91 -15.59 -13.10
N VAL A 51 -15.77 -15.10 -11.87
CA VAL A 51 -14.54 -14.46 -11.36
C VAL A 51 -13.80 -15.39 -10.42
N THR A 52 -12.53 -15.67 -10.71
CA THR A 52 -11.61 -16.33 -9.77
C THR A 52 -10.52 -15.37 -9.33
N LEU A 53 -10.59 -14.93 -8.07
CA LEU A 53 -9.57 -14.09 -7.45
C LEU A 53 -8.51 -14.97 -6.78
N ILE A 54 -7.24 -14.80 -7.16
CA ILE A 54 -6.09 -15.54 -6.61
C ILE A 54 -5.22 -14.60 -5.77
N ASP A 55 -4.94 -14.96 -4.53
CA ASP A 55 -3.92 -14.30 -3.70
C ASP A 55 -3.24 -15.32 -2.78
N ARG A 56 -1.96 -15.07 -2.49
CA ARG A 56 -1.17 -15.89 -1.53
C ARG A 56 -1.67 -15.77 -0.09
N ASN A 57 -2.30 -14.64 0.25
CA ASN A 57 -2.87 -14.40 1.57
C ASN A 57 -4.41 -14.63 1.54
N PRO A 58 -5.01 -15.12 2.64
CA PRO A 58 -6.47 -15.25 2.75
C PRO A 58 -7.17 -13.91 3.05
N TYR A 59 -6.44 -12.81 3.03
CA TYR A 59 -6.92 -11.46 3.32
C TYR A 59 -6.24 -10.44 2.41
N THR A 60 -6.94 -9.35 2.13
CA THR A 60 -6.33 -8.13 1.61
C THR A 60 -5.89 -7.23 2.77
N THR A 61 -4.96 -6.33 2.49
CA THR A 61 -4.41 -5.38 3.47
C THR A 61 -4.60 -3.96 2.98
N PHE A 62 -5.08 -3.08 3.84
CA PHE A 62 -5.16 -1.65 3.57
C PHE A 62 -3.81 -0.99 3.89
N GLN A 63 -2.93 -0.98 2.91
CA GLN A 63 -1.53 -0.56 3.03
C GLN A 63 -1.31 0.84 3.59
N PRO A 64 -2.14 1.86 3.29
CA PRO A 64 -1.93 3.22 3.81
C PRO A 64 -1.90 3.32 5.34
N LEU A 65 -2.44 2.33 6.06
CA LEU A 65 -2.45 2.32 7.53
C LEU A 65 -1.44 1.35 8.16
N LEU A 66 -0.54 0.75 7.37
CA LEU A 66 0.44 -0.22 7.89
C LEU A 66 1.49 0.41 8.81
N TYR A 67 1.82 1.68 8.63
CA TYR A 67 2.70 2.38 9.57
C TYR A 67 2.07 2.49 10.98
N GLN A 68 0.74 2.63 11.08
CA GLN A 68 0.03 2.57 12.37
C GLN A 68 0.09 1.18 13.01
N VAL A 69 0.07 0.12 12.20
CA VAL A 69 0.28 -1.25 12.70
C VAL A 69 1.71 -1.43 13.20
N ALA A 70 2.70 -0.90 12.46
CA ALA A 70 4.11 -0.99 12.80
C ALA A 70 4.48 -0.22 14.08
N THR A 71 3.67 0.74 14.51
CA THR A 71 3.87 1.53 15.74
C THR A 71 2.87 1.21 16.84
N GLY A 72 2.02 0.18 16.65
CA GLY A 72 1.04 -0.25 17.65
C GLY A 72 -0.22 0.62 17.75
N GLY A 73 -0.38 1.64 16.90
CA GLY A 73 -1.56 2.52 16.90
C GLY A 73 -2.85 1.85 16.40
N LEU A 74 -2.73 0.83 15.53
CA LEU A 74 -3.84 0.02 15.06
C LEU A 74 -3.51 -1.47 15.17
N ASN A 75 -4.56 -2.28 15.39
CA ASN A 75 -4.40 -3.73 15.32
C ASN A 75 -4.30 -4.19 13.85
N PRO A 76 -3.52 -5.23 13.55
CA PRO A 76 -3.39 -5.76 12.19
C PRO A 76 -4.73 -6.27 11.62
N GLY A 77 -5.69 -6.64 12.47
CA GLY A 77 -7.04 -7.03 12.09
C GLY A 77 -7.88 -5.88 11.55
N ASP A 78 -7.64 -4.66 12.00
CA ASP A 78 -8.42 -3.47 11.63
C ASP A 78 -8.14 -3.01 10.19
N VAL A 79 -6.96 -3.36 9.67
CA VAL A 79 -6.49 -3.01 8.32
C VAL A 79 -6.51 -4.17 7.34
N THR A 80 -7.11 -5.32 7.71
CA THR A 80 -7.22 -6.50 6.85
C THR A 80 -8.66 -6.92 6.65
N TYR A 81 -8.99 -7.41 5.45
CA TYR A 81 -10.32 -7.92 5.13
C TYR A 81 -10.23 -9.31 4.48
N ARG A 82 -11.11 -10.23 4.89
CA ARG A 82 -11.10 -11.63 4.43
C ARG A 82 -11.53 -11.74 2.97
N LEU A 83 -10.70 -12.35 2.13
CA LEU A 83 -10.99 -12.49 0.69
C LEU A 83 -12.14 -13.45 0.40
N ARG A 84 -12.36 -14.49 1.22
CA ARG A 84 -13.55 -15.34 1.09
C ARG A 84 -14.85 -14.58 1.37
N SER A 85 -14.83 -13.65 2.33
CA SER A 85 -15.99 -12.80 2.59
C SER A 85 -16.20 -11.80 1.46
N PHE A 86 -15.12 -11.26 0.89
CA PHE A 86 -15.20 -10.43 -0.30
C PHE A 86 -15.84 -11.18 -1.47
N ALA A 87 -15.36 -12.38 -1.77
CA ALA A 87 -15.92 -13.20 -2.85
C ALA A 87 -17.40 -13.51 -2.63
N ALA A 88 -17.77 -13.93 -1.42
CA ALA A 88 -19.17 -14.23 -1.09
C ALA A 88 -20.11 -13.01 -1.23
N ASN A 89 -19.62 -11.82 -0.90
CA ASN A 89 -20.39 -10.58 -1.02
C ASN A 89 -20.58 -10.11 -2.48
N ASN A 90 -19.73 -10.59 -3.41
CA ASN A 90 -19.79 -10.26 -4.83
C ASN A 90 -20.55 -11.32 -5.67
N GLY A 91 -21.30 -12.20 -5.02
CA GLY A 91 -22.23 -13.13 -5.66
C GLY A 91 -21.69 -14.55 -5.85
N PRO A 92 -22.56 -15.48 -6.31
CA PRO A 92 -22.26 -16.92 -6.34
C PRO A 92 -21.23 -17.32 -7.41
N HIS A 93 -20.92 -16.46 -8.36
CA HIS A 93 -19.94 -16.65 -9.42
C HIS A 93 -18.61 -15.95 -9.13
N THR A 94 -18.37 -15.52 -7.89
CA THR A 94 -17.11 -14.95 -7.47
C THR A 94 -16.42 -15.90 -6.48
N HIS A 95 -15.26 -16.38 -6.87
CA HIS A 95 -14.51 -17.39 -6.14
C HIS A 95 -13.17 -16.84 -5.65
N PHE A 96 -12.73 -17.28 -4.49
CA PHE A 96 -11.40 -16.97 -3.98
C PHE A 96 -10.55 -18.24 -3.89
N ARG A 97 -9.37 -18.21 -4.51
CA ARG A 97 -8.34 -19.24 -4.42
C ARG A 97 -7.11 -18.68 -3.69
N ARG A 98 -6.78 -19.29 -2.55
CA ARG A 98 -5.49 -18.98 -1.89
C ARG A 98 -4.39 -19.80 -2.57
N ALA A 99 -3.52 -19.12 -3.33
CA ALA A 99 -2.40 -19.72 -4.02
C ALA A 99 -1.34 -18.67 -4.41
N CYS A 100 -0.11 -19.12 -4.66
CA CYS A 100 0.89 -18.34 -5.39
C CYS A 100 0.88 -18.77 -6.86
N VAL A 101 0.85 -17.78 -7.77
CA VAL A 101 1.01 -18.04 -9.20
C VAL A 101 2.47 -18.34 -9.51
N THR A 102 2.72 -19.50 -10.09
CA THR A 102 4.05 -20.00 -10.44
C THR A 102 4.39 -19.83 -11.92
N GLY A 103 3.36 -19.84 -12.80
CA GLY A 103 3.51 -19.67 -14.24
C GLY A 103 2.22 -19.20 -14.89
N ILE A 104 2.33 -18.73 -16.13
CA ILE A 104 1.21 -18.36 -16.98
C ILE A 104 1.46 -18.92 -18.38
N ASP A 105 0.63 -19.88 -18.78
CA ASP A 105 0.59 -20.42 -20.15
C ASP A 105 -0.40 -19.59 -20.95
N THR A 106 0.11 -18.69 -21.79
CA THR A 106 -0.70 -17.79 -22.60
C THR A 106 -1.33 -18.48 -23.82
N GLU A 107 -0.73 -19.55 -24.32
CA GLU A 107 -1.22 -20.31 -25.46
C GLU A 107 -2.45 -21.14 -25.09
N ASN A 108 -2.39 -21.85 -23.97
CA ASN A 108 -3.49 -22.68 -23.45
C ASN A 108 -4.44 -21.90 -22.51
N ARG A 109 -4.13 -20.65 -22.20
CA ARG A 109 -4.89 -19.77 -21.27
C ARG A 109 -5.05 -20.40 -19.88
N ILE A 110 -3.94 -20.74 -19.28
CA ILE A 110 -3.87 -21.39 -17.98
C ILE A 110 -2.98 -20.58 -17.04
N VAL A 111 -3.44 -20.42 -15.81
CA VAL A 111 -2.65 -19.90 -14.69
C VAL A 111 -2.20 -21.08 -13.83
N GLU A 112 -0.89 -21.28 -13.74
CA GLU A 112 -0.28 -22.29 -12.88
C GLU A 112 -0.16 -21.76 -11.44
N VAL A 113 -0.41 -22.64 -10.47
CA VAL A 113 -0.42 -22.30 -9.05
C VAL A 113 0.36 -23.32 -8.23
N ASP A 114 0.88 -22.90 -7.08
CA ASP A 114 1.69 -23.73 -6.17
C ASP A 114 0.87 -24.82 -5.45
N ASN A 115 -0.45 -24.72 -5.44
CA ASN A 115 -1.31 -25.71 -4.79
C ASN A 115 -2.60 -25.95 -5.58
N GLY A 116 -2.86 -27.22 -5.90
CA GLY A 116 -4.05 -27.71 -6.62
C GLY A 116 -3.96 -27.53 -8.13
N ASP A 117 -5.10 -27.68 -8.80
CA ASP A 117 -5.17 -27.71 -10.26
C ASP A 117 -4.94 -26.34 -10.88
N PRO A 118 -4.31 -26.27 -12.06
CA PRO A 118 -4.19 -25.07 -12.87
C PRO A 118 -5.57 -24.48 -13.19
N ILE A 119 -5.62 -23.15 -13.37
CA ILE A 119 -6.88 -22.41 -13.54
C ILE A 119 -6.95 -21.87 -14.96
N SER A 120 -7.95 -22.31 -15.72
CA SER A 120 -8.18 -21.80 -17.08
C SER A 120 -8.93 -20.46 -17.05
N TYR A 121 -8.65 -19.60 -18.02
CA TYR A 121 -9.27 -18.28 -18.13
C TYR A 121 -9.68 -17.95 -19.56
N ASP A 122 -10.68 -17.10 -19.71
CA ASP A 122 -10.99 -16.39 -20.95
C ASP A 122 -10.33 -15.01 -20.95
N TYR A 123 -10.24 -14.39 -19.77
CA TYR A 123 -9.50 -13.15 -19.51
C TYR A 123 -8.64 -13.27 -18.25
N LEU A 124 -7.46 -12.66 -18.29
CA LEU A 124 -6.53 -12.63 -17.14
C LEU A 124 -6.23 -11.19 -16.74
N VAL A 125 -6.32 -10.89 -15.44
CA VAL A 125 -5.96 -9.59 -14.88
C VAL A 125 -4.80 -9.75 -13.91
N LEU A 126 -3.67 -9.13 -14.21
CA LEU A 126 -2.46 -9.14 -13.41
C LEU A 126 -2.42 -7.91 -12.51
N SER A 127 -2.67 -8.10 -11.22
CA SER A 127 -2.71 -7.06 -10.19
C SER A 127 -1.91 -7.43 -8.94
N GLN A 128 -0.85 -8.20 -9.12
CA GLN A 128 0.01 -8.75 -8.07
C GLN A 128 0.78 -7.69 -7.28
N GLY A 129 0.72 -6.42 -7.68
CA GLY A 129 1.40 -5.32 -7.01
C GLY A 129 2.93 -5.40 -7.10
N VAL A 130 3.57 -4.87 -6.05
CA VAL A 130 5.03 -4.74 -5.95
C VAL A 130 5.50 -5.13 -4.55
N GLY A 131 6.80 -5.18 -4.33
CA GLY A 131 7.44 -5.36 -3.04
C GLY A 131 8.45 -4.26 -2.76
N ALA A 132 9.12 -4.30 -1.61
CA ALA A 132 10.19 -3.38 -1.29
C ALA A 132 11.33 -3.51 -2.30
N ASN A 133 11.87 -2.38 -2.74
CA ASN A 133 13.02 -2.30 -3.61
C ASN A 133 14.19 -1.67 -2.84
N PHE A 134 15.26 -2.41 -2.71
CA PHE A 134 16.47 -1.97 -2.00
C PHE A 134 17.50 -1.33 -2.94
N PHE A 135 17.19 -1.21 -4.24
CA PHE A 135 18.05 -0.59 -5.27
C PHE A 135 19.48 -1.14 -5.32
N GLY A 136 19.68 -2.39 -4.93
CA GLY A 136 21.00 -3.01 -4.86
C GLY A 136 21.89 -2.46 -3.74
N THR A 137 21.33 -1.74 -2.77
CA THR A 137 22.08 -1.23 -1.61
C THR A 137 22.56 -2.40 -0.75
N PRO A 138 23.88 -2.57 -0.57
CA PRO A 138 24.43 -3.66 0.22
C PRO A 138 23.86 -3.71 1.64
N GLY A 139 23.51 -4.91 2.10
CA GLY A 139 22.97 -5.17 3.43
C GLY A 139 21.57 -4.64 3.70
N ALA A 140 20.96 -3.86 2.78
CA ALA A 140 19.65 -3.25 3.03
C ALA A 140 18.52 -4.29 3.12
N ALA A 141 18.57 -5.36 2.35
CA ALA A 141 17.55 -6.41 2.38
C ALA A 141 17.61 -7.24 3.68
N GLU A 142 18.82 -7.47 4.18
CA GLU A 142 19.13 -8.29 5.35
C GLU A 142 18.90 -7.52 6.66
N ASN A 143 19.32 -6.25 6.71
CA ASN A 143 19.42 -5.44 7.92
C ASN A 143 18.33 -4.37 8.04
N SER A 144 17.28 -4.41 7.19
CA SER A 144 16.20 -3.44 7.27
C SER A 144 14.84 -4.08 7.53
N TYR A 145 13.98 -3.31 8.17
CA TYR A 145 12.55 -3.60 8.28
C TYR A 145 11.78 -2.88 7.18
N THR A 146 10.78 -3.53 6.63
CA THR A 146 9.83 -2.91 5.71
C THR A 146 8.45 -2.85 6.34
N ILE A 147 7.62 -1.91 5.88
CA ILE A 147 6.22 -1.77 6.37
C ILE A 147 5.24 -1.88 5.20
N TYR A 148 5.55 -2.72 4.22
CA TYR A 148 4.76 -2.85 3.00
C TYR A 148 3.71 -3.98 3.07
N THR A 149 3.88 -4.94 3.98
CA THR A 149 2.94 -6.04 4.24
C THR A 149 2.54 -6.09 5.71
N ARG A 150 1.39 -6.72 5.99
CA ARG A 150 0.99 -6.98 7.38
C ARG A 150 2.09 -7.70 8.19
N ALA A 151 2.70 -8.73 7.59
CA ALA A 151 3.74 -9.50 8.27
C ALA A 151 4.99 -8.68 8.57
N SER A 152 5.44 -7.86 7.61
CA SER A 152 6.61 -6.99 7.81
C SER A 152 6.34 -5.86 8.82
N SER A 153 5.13 -5.30 8.83
CA SER A 153 4.74 -4.29 9.82
C SER A 153 4.66 -4.86 11.24
N LEU A 154 4.21 -6.11 11.41
CA LEU A 154 4.23 -6.79 12.70
C LEU A 154 5.65 -7.07 13.18
N ARG A 155 6.56 -7.51 12.29
CA ARG A 155 7.97 -7.67 12.62
C ARG A 155 8.61 -6.35 13.07
N ALA A 156 8.33 -5.25 12.37
CA ALA A 156 8.82 -3.93 12.75
C ALA A 156 8.27 -3.50 14.11
N ARG A 157 6.96 -3.71 14.36
CA ARG A 157 6.33 -3.44 15.65
C ARG A 157 6.99 -4.19 16.79
N ASP A 158 7.10 -5.51 16.63
CA ASP A 158 7.64 -6.38 17.67
C ASP A 158 9.10 -6.01 17.97
N ALA A 159 9.91 -5.64 16.97
CA ALA A 159 11.26 -5.12 17.16
C ALA A 159 11.28 -3.79 17.93
N ILE A 160 10.42 -2.82 17.57
CA ILE A 160 10.33 -1.53 18.26
C ILE A 160 10.05 -1.75 19.75
N PHE A 161 9.05 -2.56 20.08
CA PHE A 161 8.71 -2.83 21.48
C PHE A 161 9.82 -3.58 22.23
N THR A 162 10.50 -4.54 21.57
CA THR A 162 11.68 -5.22 22.17
C THR A 162 12.79 -4.23 22.50
N TYR A 163 13.11 -3.29 21.59
CA TYR A 163 14.09 -2.24 21.88
C TYR A 163 13.67 -1.32 23.05
N LEU A 164 12.38 -1.02 23.18
CA LEU A 164 11.88 -0.23 24.30
C LEU A 164 11.99 -0.97 25.65
N GLU A 165 11.73 -2.27 25.68
CA GLU A 165 11.97 -3.12 26.87
C GLU A 165 13.46 -3.17 27.24
N ASP A 166 14.34 -3.24 26.23
CA ASP A 166 15.79 -3.16 26.47
C ASP A 166 16.21 -1.80 27.04
N LEU A 167 15.62 -0.69 26.59
CA LEU A 167 15.89 0.64 27.15
C LEU A 167 15.46 0.76 28.60
N ASP A 168 14.37 0.12 29.00
CA ASP A 168 13.88 0.13 30.38
C ASP A 168 14.85 -0.58 31.32
N THR A 169 15.44 -1.67 30.86
CA THR A 169 16.36 -2.50 31.67
C THR A 169 17.82 -2.05 31.59
N GLN A 170 18.27 -1.44 30.48
CA GLN A 170 19.67 -1.05 30.19
C GLN A 170 19.78 0.46 30.10
N ARG A 171 20.17 1.11 31.22
CA ARG A 171 20.14 2.58 31.37
C ARG A 171 21.09 3.35 30.43
N ASP A 172 22.17 2.73 29.98
CA ASP A 172 23.18 3.36 29.10
C ASP A 172 22.90 3.14 27.61
N LYS A 173 21.87 2.35 27.25
CA LYS A 173 21.50 2.07 25.87
C LYS A 173 20.72 3.22 25.26
N THR A 174 20.93 3.47 23.96
CA THR A 174 20.09 4.33 23.11
C THR A 174 19.25 3.49 22.17
N PHE A 175 18.27 4.08 21.52
CA PHE A 175 17.53 3.48 20.43
C PHE A 175 17.57 4.41 19.23
N ASP A 176 18.45 4.11 18.29
CA ASP A 176 18.70 4.89 17.08
C ASP A 176 17.91 4.28 15.89
N VAL A 177 16.82 4.94 15.49
CA VAL A 177 15.97 4.51 14.37
C VAL A 177 16.25 5.35 13.14
N ILE A 178 16.66 4.72 12.05
CA ILE A 178 16.85 5.37 10.75
C ILE A 178 15.72 4.96 9.81
N ILE A 179 15.00 5.95 9.28
CA ILE A 179 13.97 5.77 8.24
C ILE A 179 14.58 6.22 6.91
N VAL A 180 14.58 5.32 5.93
CA VAL A 180 15.14 5.58 4.59
C VAL A 180 14.01 5.83 3.60
N GLY A 181 13.97 7.05 3.05
CA GLY A 181 12.97 7.50 2.08
C GLY A 181 12.01 8.55 2.61
N GLY A 182 11.99 9.72 2.00
CA GLY A 182 11.19 10.90 2.36
C GLY A 182 9.84 11.00 1.62
N GLY A 183 9.34 9.89 1.07
CA GLY A 183 7.99 9.78 0.52
C GLY A 183 6.91 9.74 1.62
N PRO A 184 5.61 9.62 1.24
CA PRO A 184 4.51 9.56 2.21
C PRO A 184 4.74 8.54 3.33
N THR A 185 5.09 7.31 2.98
CA THR A 185 5.31 6.22 3.95
C THR A 185 6.40 6.54 4.99
N GLY A 186 7.54 7.09 4.54
CA GLY A 186 8.63 7.45 5.45
C GLY A 186 8.29 8.64 6.33
N VAL A 187 7.60 9.65 5.80
CA VAL A 187 7.12 10.81 6.54
C VAL A 187 6.09 10.39 7.61
N GLU A 188 5.13 9.55 7.26
CA GLU A 188 4.11 9.02 8.17
C GLU A 188 4.74 8.18 9.28
N MET A 189 5.70 7.33 8.93
CA MET A 189 6.44 6.52 9.91
C MET A 189 7.27 7.39 10.86
N ALA A 190 8.00 8.39 10.34
CA ALA A 190 8.80 9.32 11.13
C ALA A 190 7.93 10.16 12.09
N GLY A 191 6.79 10.65 11.59
CA GLY A 191 5.83 11.41 12.40
C GLY A 191 5.25 10.58 13.53
N THR A 192 4.89 9.32 13.27
CA THR A 192 4.29 8.44 14.28
C THR A 192 5.32 7.94 15.30
N LEU A 193 6.56 7.66 14.89
CA LEU A 193 7.63 7.35 15.85
C LEU A 193 7.99 8.55 16.74
N ALA A 194 7.98 9.75 16.20
CA ALA A 194 8.17 10.96 17.00
C ALA A 194 7.02 11.19 17.99
N GLU A 195 5.79 10.85 17.62
CA GLU A 195 4.63 10.86 18.51
C GLU A 195 4.75 9.77 19.59
N MET A 196 5.14 8.54 19.23
CA MET A 196 5.44 7.49 20.20
C MET A 196 6.51 7.93 21.20
N LYS A 197 7.61 8.56 20.72
CA LYS A 197 8.66 9.11 21.56
C LYS A 197 8.13 10.13 22.58
N SER A 198 7.31 11.08 22.13
CA SER A 198 6.88 12.22 22.95
C SER A 198 5.68 11.93 23.85
N ILE A 199 4.83 10.96 23.50
CA ILE A 199 3.57 10.66 24.20
C ILE A 199 3.53 9.22 24.69
N GLY A 200 3.80 8.25 23.78
CA GLY A 200 3.63 6.83 24.10
C GLY A 200 4.66 6.31 25.11
N ILE A 201 5.94 6.60 24.91
CA ILE A 201 7.02 6.15 25.79
C ILE A 201 6.82 6.69 27.22
N PRO A 202 6.61 7.99 27.47
CA PRO A 202 6.36 8.47 28.83
C PRO A 202 5.15 7.85 29.52
N ALA A 203 4.15 7.45 28.77
CA ALA A 203 2.94 6.83 29.32
C ALA A 203 3.10 5.34 29.68
N ILE A 204 3.91 4.59 28.91
CA ILE A 204 4.04 3.13 29.02
C ILE A 204 5.35 2.74 29.71
N PHE A 205 6.42 3.49 29.46
CA PHE A 205 7.78 3.30 29.99
C PHE A 205 8.22 4.55 30.76
N PRO A 206 7.65 4.86 31.94
CA PRO A 206 7.90 6.14 32.64
C PRO A 206 9.36 6.33 33.08
N ASP A 207 10.12 5.25 33.23
CA ASP A 207 11.55 5.29 33.60
C ASP A 207 12.49 5.43 32.41
N VAL A 208 11.98 5.38 31.17
CA VAL A 208 12.76 5.56 29.96
C VAL A 208 12.81 7.04 29.57
N SER A 209 14.00 7.65 29.63
CA SER A 209 14.20 9.01 29.12
C SER A 209 14.00 9.04 27.59
N THR A 210 13.14 9.91 27.12
CA THR A 210 12.89 10.10 25.68
C THR A 210 14.11 10.61 24.92
N ASP A 211 15.09 11.22 25.61
CA ASP A 211 16.34 11.68 25.01
C ASP A 211 17.22 10.53 24.51
N ARG A 212 16.95 9.32 24.99
CA ARG A 212 17.65 8.10 24.52
C ARG A 212 17.08 7.50 23.24
N VAL A 213 15.98 8.04 22.73
CA VAL A 213 15.35 7.59 21.48
C VAL A 213 15.59 8.63 20.39
N HIS A 214 16.26 8.25 19.33
CA HIS A 214 16.58 9.11 18.21
C HIS A 214 15.86 8.62 16.93
N VAL A 215 15.21 9.55 16.24
CA VAL A 215 14.52 9.26 14.98
C VAL A 215 15.15 10.12 13.88
N THR A 216 15.77 9.47 12.91
CA THR A 216 16.40 10.12 11.76
C THR A 216 15.69 9.72 10.48
N LEU A 217 15.26 10.68 9.67
CA LEU A 217 14.70 10.48 8.33
C LEU A 217 15.71 10.89 7.27
N VAL A 218 16.14 9.92 6.47
CA VAL A 218 17.14 10.13 5.41
C VAL A 218 16.47 10.10 4.05
N GLU A 219 16.66 11.14 3.24
CA GLU A 219 16.13 11.26 1.89
C GLU A 219 17.24 11.68 0.90
N MET A 220 17.34 10.93 -0.20
CA MET A 220 18.32 11.19 -1.25
C MET A 220 18.02 12.48 -2.02
N ALA A 221 16.73 12.80 -2.21
CA ALA A 221 16.32 14.03 -2.87
C ALA A 221 16.52 15.27 -1.96
N ASN A 222 16.43 16.44 -2.56
CA ASN A 222 16.59 17.72 -1.85
C ASN A 222 15.39 18.10 -0.97
N HIS A 223 14.24 17.42 -1.13
CA HIS A 223 13.03 17.66 -0.36
C HIS A 223 12.30 16.36 -0.01
N LEU A 224 11.55 16.38 1.08
CA LEU A 224 10.54 15.37 1.39
C LEU A 224 9.32 15.54 0.46
N LEU A 225 8.53 14.50 0.29
CA LEU A 225 7.25 14.54 -0.46
C LEU A 225 7.40 15.20 -1.84
N MET A 226 8.37 14.79 -2.64
CA MET A 226 8.71 15.40 -3.93
C MET A 226 7.51 15.73 -4.85
N PRO A 227 6.44 14.89 -4.95
CA PRO A 227 5.28 15.21 -5.77
C PRO A 227 4.37 16.34 -5.23
N PHE A 228 4.55 16.73 -3.97
CA PHE A 228 3.71 17.78 -3.36
C PHE A 228 4.20 19.19 -3.67
N ASP A 229 3.32 20.16 -3.50
CA ASP A 229 3.64 21.59 -3.62
C ASP A 229 4.81 22.01 -2.68
N PRO A 230 5.69 22.92 -3.10
CA PRO A 230 6.80 23.37 -2.27
C PRO A 230 6.43 23.86 -0.87
N ALA A 231 5.29 24.54 -0.71
CA ALA A 231 4.84 25.01 0.60
C ALA A 231 4.49 23.83 1.53
N LEU A 232 3.88 22.75 0.99
CA LEU A 232 3.54 21.54 1.74
C LEU A 232 4.79 20.74 2.12
N ARG A 233 5.79 20.67 1.23
CA ARG A 233 7.11 20.05 1.53
C ARG A 233 7.81 20.77 2.67
N HIS A 234 7.84 22.10 2.62
CA HIS A 234 8.44 22.92 3.66
C HIS A 234 7.71 22.76 5.01
N TYR A 235 6.37 22.78 4.97
CA TYR A 235 5.54 22.51 6.16
C TYR A 235 5.85 21.15 6.77
N THR A 236 5.92 20.09 5.95
CA THR A 236 6.23 18.73 6.39
C THR A 236 7.58 18.65 7.10
N ARG A 237 8.64 19.15 6.48
CA ARG A 237 9.99 19.18 7.08
C ARG A 237 9.97 19.89 8.43
N ARG A 238 9.39 21.08 8.47
CA ARG A 238 9.31 21.89 9.70
C ARG A 238 8.53 21.19 10.81
N GLN A 239 7.44 20.47 10.47
CA GLN A 239 6.65 19.74 11.47
C GLN A 239 7.39 18.52 12.02
N LEU A 240 8.10 17.77 11.19
CA LEU A 240 8.94 16.66 11.65
C LEU A 240 10.07 17.16 12.57
N GLN A 241 10.78 18.20 12.16
CA GLN A 241 11.85 18.80 12.97
C GLN A 241 11.35 19.33 14.32
N LYS A 242 10.17 19.96 14.35
CA LYS A 242 9.52 20.38 15.61
C LYS A 242 9.19 19.23 16.56
N ARG A 243 8.98 18.03 16.01
CA ARG A 243 8.74 16.79 16.77
C ARG A 243 10.04 16.06 17.16
N GLY A 244 11.20 16.66 16.89
CA GLY A 244 12.49 16.09 17.23
C GLY A 244 12.99 15.03 16.26
N VAL A 245 12.47 14.98 15.01
CA VAL A 245 13.03 14.14 13.95
C VAL A 245 14.23 14.85 13.33
N ASP A 246 15.38 14.16 13.24
CA ASP A 246 16.51 14.61 12.43
C ASP A 246 16.22 14.35 10.94
N VAL A 247 15.98 15.41 10.17
CA VAL A 247 15.62 15.32 8.75
C VAL A 247 16.81 15.63 7.87
N ARG A 248 17.38 14.60 7.25
CA ARG A 248 18.54 14.68 6.35
C ARG A 248 18.13 14.50 4.91
N THR A 249 18.04 15.60 4.17
CA THR A 249 17.84 15.62 2.71
C THR A 249 19.17 15.70 1.98
N ASN A 250 19.21 15.43 0.65
CA ASN A 250 20.42 15.26 -0.15
C ASN A 250 21.38 14.21 0.44
N THR A 251 20.82 13.19 1.11
CA THR A 251 21.59 12.19 1.84
C THR A 251 21.24 10.81 1.32
N ALA A 252 22.20 10.13 0.72
CA ALA A 252 21.99 8.81 0.13
C ALA A 252 22.72 7.73 0.96
N ILE A 253 22.05 6.58 1.12
CA ILE A 253 22.62 5.40 1.77
C ILE A 253 23.56 4.69 0.81
N ALA A 254 24.75 4.32 1.28
CA ALA A 254 25.70 3.48 0.56
C ALA A 254 25.62 2.02 0.97
N GLU A 255 25.41 1.75 2.28
CA GLU A 255 25.36 0.41 2.85
C GLU A 255 24.53 0.42 4.14
N VAL A 256 23.81 -0.65 4.42
CA VAL A 256 23.12 -0.89 5.69
C VAL A 256 23.81 -2.05 6.40
N ARG A 257 24.36 -1.80 7.59
CA ARG A 257 25.02 -2.80 8.43
C ARG A 257 24.10 -3.22 9.58
N GLU A 258 24.52 -4.16 10.38
CA GLU A 258 23.76 -4.67 11.50
C GLU A 258 23.49 -3.60 12.58
N ASP A 259 24.47 -2.71 12.82
CA ASP A 259 24.45 -1.70 13.88
C ASP A 259 24.61 -0.26 13.37
N SER A 260 24.65 -0.06 12.06
CA SER A 260 24.96 1.25 11.49
C SER A 260 24.54 1.36 10.02
N VAL A 261 24.47 2.60 9.55
CA VAL A 261 24.24 2.94 8.14
C VAL A 261 25.40 3.78 7.63
N LEU A 262 26.04 3.35 6.54
CA LEU A 262 27.04 4.14 5.83
C LEU A 262 26.37 5.02 4.78
N LEU A 263 26.65 6.30 4.82
CA LEU A 263 26.18 7.28 3.84
C LEU A 263 27.18 7.38 2.66
N LYS A 264 26.71 7.85 1.50
CA LYS A 264 27.59 8.04 0.32
C LYS A 264 28.67 9.09 0.49
N ASP A 265 28.53 10.00 1.44
CA ASP A 265 29.57 11.00 1.79
C ASP A 265 30.66 10.44 2.73
N GLY A 266 30.54 9.17 3.14
CA GLY A 266 31.48 8.48 4.03
C GLY A 266 31.13 8.58 5.51
N GLN A 267 30.10 9.34 5.92
CA GLN A 267 29.65 9.39 7.30
C GLN A 267 28.96 8.06 7.66
N THR A 268 29.22 7.56 8.87
CA THR A 268 28.51 6.43 9.46
C THR A 268 27.58 6.92 10.56
N LEU A 269 26.32 6.49 10.51
CA LEU A 269 25.31 6.77 11.53
C LEU A 269 25.04 5.50 12.32
N PRO A 270 24.99 5.53 13.67
CA PRO A 270 24.53 4.40 14.46
C PRO A 270 23.06 4.12 14.14
N ALA A 271 22.69 2.85 14.13
CA ALA A 271 21.32 2.43 13.83
C ALA A 271 21.04 1.08 14.50
N ASP A 272 20.22 1.08 15.52
CA ASP A 272 19.65 -0.14 16.10
C ASP A 272 18.54 -0.70 15.22
N MET A 273 17.85 0.18 14.49
CA MET A 273 16.78 -0.20 13.58
C MET A 273 16.78 0.66 12.30
N VAL A 274 16.75 0.00 11.15
CA VAL A 274 16.58 0.66 9.85
C VAL A 274 15.22 0.30 9.27
N ILE A 275 14.38 1.30 8.95
CA ILE A 275 13.08 1.13 8.30
C ILE A 275 13.21 1.60 6.85
N TRP A 276 13.10 0.66 5.91
CA TRP A 276 13.25 0.94 4.48
C TRP A 276 11.91 1.31 3.84
N ALA A 277 11.74 2.57 3.53
CA ALA A 277 10.56 3.16 2.87
C ALA A 277 10.91 3.88 1.54
N ALA A 278 12.11 3.61 0.97
CA ALA A 278 12.67 4.37 -0.16
C ALA A 278 12.07 4.01 -1.52
N GLY A 279 11.33 2.93 -1.66
CA GLY A 279 10.70 2.59 -2.92
C GLY A 279 10.24 1.16 -3.05
N VAL A 280 9.54 0.91 -4.15
CA VAL A 280 8.92 -0.37 -4.49
C VAL A 280 9.30 -0.81 -5.89
N GLY A 281 9.26 -2.11 -6.14
CA GLY A 281 9.55 -2.71 -7.44
C GLY A 281 8.78 -4.01 -7.64
N ALA A 282 8.72 -4.49 -8.88
CA ALA A 282 8.03 -5.73 -9.19
C ALA A 282 8.66 -6.92 -8.46
N HIS A 283 7.83 -7.91 -8.14
CA HIS A 283 8.31 -9.18 -7.58
C HIS A 283 9.14 -9.93 -8.63
N LYS A 284 10.24 -10.56 -8.20
CA LYS A 284 11.12 -11.33 -9.09
C LYS A 284 10.39 -12.45 -9.86
N SER A 285 9.35 -13.05 -9.27
CA SER A 285 8.52 -14.07 -9.93
C SER A 285 7.86 -13.60 -11.21
N VAL A 286 7.57 -12.30 -11.34
CA VAL A 286 6.95 -11.71 -12.55
C VAL A 286 7.83 -11.87 -13.78
N THR A 287 9.16 -11.86 -13.63
CA THR A 287 10.11 -12.07 -14.72
C THR A 287 9.95 -13.45 -15.38
N ASN A 288 9.52 -14.45 -14.60
CA ASN A 288 9.32 -15.82 -15.08
C ASN A 288 8.02 -16.00 -15.89
N TRP A 289 7.14 -14.99 -15.91
CA TRP A 289 5.88 -15.06 -16.66
C TRP A 289 6.03 -14.70 -18.15
N GLY A 290 7.22 -14.24 -18.56
CA GLY A 290 7.55 -14.01 -19.97
C GLY A 290 7.00 -12.73 -20.59
N PHE A 291 6.39 -11.84 -19.81
CA PHE A 291 5.87 -10.56 -20.32
C PHE A 291 6.96 -9.49 -20.43
N GLU A 292 6.79 -8.58 -21.40
CA GLU A 292 7.63 -7.38 -21.50
C GLU A 292 7.54 -6.57 -20.19
N GLN A 293 8.71 -6.09 -19.72
CA GLN A 293 8.81 -5.32 -18.50
C GLN A 293 9.36 -3.92 -18.77
N GLY A 294 8.77 -2.92 -18.14
CA GLY A 294 9.26 -1.56 -18.12
C GLY A 294 10.04 -1.23 -16.83
N ARG A 295 10.15 0.06 -16.52
CA ARG A 295 10.88 0.57 -15.37
C ARG A 295 10.43 -0.12 -14.06
N GLY A 296 11.40 -0.57 -13.26
CA GLY A 296 11.17 -1.24 -11.98
C GLY A 296 10.67 -2.69 -12.11
N GLY A 297 10.83 -3.34 -13.28
CA GLY A 297 10.37 -4.70 -13.53
C GLY A 297 8.85 -4.83 -13.68
N ARG A 298 8.14 -3.72 -13.85
CA ARG A 298 6.68 -3.67 -13.97
C ARG A 298 6.24 -4.19 -15.34
N ILE A 299 5.12 -4.92 -15.40
CA ILE A 299 4.57 -5.46 -16.65
C ILE A 299 4.17 -4.30 -17.58
N ALA A 300 4.68 -4.32 -18.81
CA ALA A 300 4.41 -3.28 -19.80
C ALA A 300 3.01 -3.44 -20.40
N THR A 301 2.24 -2.34 -20.40
CA THR A 301 0.90 -2.28 -20.99
C THR A 301 0.83 -1.20 -22.05
N ASP A 302 -0.18 -1.29 -22.90
CA ASP A 302 -0.60 -0.20 -23.75
C ASP A 302 -1.55 0.79 -23.04
N GLY A 303 -2.11 1.74 -23.80
CA GLY A 303 -3.04 2.75 -23.28
C GLY A 303 -4.40 2.20 -22.83
N THR A 304 -4.75 0.96 -23.17
CA THR A 304 -6.01 0.29 -22.79
C THR A 304 -5.84 -0.64 -21.59
N LEU A 305 -4.63 -0.69 -21.00
CA LEU A 305 -4.19 -1.59 -19.95
C LEU A 305 -4.01 -3.05 -20.39
N LEU A 306 -4.09 -3.36 -21.69
CA LEU A 306 -3.66 -4.65 -22.22
C LEU A 306 -2.15 -4.80 -22.05
N VAL A 307 -1.72 -5.99 -21.64
CA VAL A 307 -0.30 -6.38 -21.62
C VAL A 307 0.21 -6.39 -23.06
N LYS A 308 1.35 -5.76 -23.32
CA LYS A 308 1.91 -5.69 -24.66
C LYS A 308 2.06 -7.07 -25.29
N GLY A 309 1.57 -7.21 -26.53
CA GLY A 309 1.58 -8.46 -27.28
C GLY A 309 0.50 -9.47 -26.88
N GLN A 310 -0.45 -9.08 -26.04
CA GLN A 310 -1.58 -9.91 -25.59
C GLN A 310 -2.91 -9.28 -26.03
N ASP A 311 -3.94 -10.12 -26.18
CA ASP A 311 -5.29 -9.71 -26.58
C ASP A 311 -6.37 -9.87 -25.49
N ARG A 312 -6.03 -10.63 -24.42
CA ARG A 312 -6.95 -11.00 -23.32
C ARG A 312 -6.33 -10.93 -21.95
N ILE A 313 -5.11 -10.39 -21.84
CA ILE A 313 -4.39 -10.25 -20.58
C ILE A 313 -4.19 -8.77 -20.28
N PHE A 314 -4.69 -8.35 -19.13
CA PHE A 314 -4.57 -6.98 -18.64
C PHE A 314 -3.62 -6.92 -17.45
N ALA A 315 -3.00 -5.77 -17.21
CA ALA A 315 -2.23 -5.55 -16.00
C ALA A 315 -2.55 -4.17 -15.39
N VAL A 316 -2.74 -4.13 -14.06
CA VAL A 316 -3.16 -2.93 -13.34
C VAL A 316 -2.40 -2.74 -12.03
N GLY A 317 -2.47 -1.52 -11.50
CA GLY A 317 -1.87 -1.13 -10.23
C GLY A 317 -0.35 -1.03 -10.30
N ASP A 318 0.28 -1.13 -9.13
CA ASP A 318 1.71 -0.84 -8.97
C ASP A 318 2.62 -1.78 -9.77
N GLY A 319 2.17 -3.00 -10.06
CA GLY A 319 2.90 -4.01 -10.84
C GLY A 319 2.84 -3.81 -12.37
N ALA A 320 2.04 -2.86 -12.86
CA ALA A 320 1.88 -2.56 -14.26
C ALA A 320 2.43 -1.16 -14.63
N ILE A 321 2.81 -0.96 -15.89
CA ILE A 321 3.26 0.34 -16.38
C ILE A 321 2.89 0.54 -17.86
N ASN A 322 2.12 1.58 -18.15
CA ASN A 322 2.11 2.13 -19.51
C ASN A 322 3.35 3.01 -19.66
N THR A 323 4.27 2.63 -20.55
CA THR A 323 5.54 3.33 -20.75
C THR A 323 5.38 4.69 -21.42
N GLU A 324 4.29 4.90 -22.15
CA GLU A 324 3.98 6.16 -22.84
C GLU A 324 3.32 7.18 -21.91
N ASP A 325 2.53 6.70 -20.95
CA ASP A 325 1.78 7.52 -19.99
C ASP A 325 1.82 6.89 -18.60
N PRO A 326 3.00 6.90 -17.91
CA PRO A 326 3.16 6.23 -16.64
C PRO A 326 2.38 6.90 -15.53
N LYS A 327 1.51 6.14 -14.86
CA LYS A 327 0.78 6.61 -13.68
C LYS A 327 1.57 6.35 -12.39
N PRO A 328 1.36 7.18 -11.35
CA PRO A 328 2.01 6.96 -10.05
C PRO A 328 1.53 5.66 -9.39
N GLN A 329 2.40 5.04 -8.59
CA GLN A 329 2.09 3.85 -7.81
C GLN A 329 1.31 4.23 -6.55
N LEU A 330 0.01 4.43 -6.72
CA LEU A 330 -0.94 4.86 -5.70
C LEU A 330 -2.23 4.04 -5.77
N ALA A 331 -3.01 4.05 -4.68
CA ALA A 331 -4.27 3.33 -4.60
C ALA A 331 -5.27 3.74 -5.69
N GLN A 332 -5.40 5.05 -5.99
CA GLN A 332 -6.39 5.56 -6.93
C GLN A 332 -6.15 5.13 -8.39
N PRO A 333 -4.93 5.21 -8.96
CA PRO A 333 -4.67 4.64 -10.28
C PRO A 333 -4.93 3.14 -10.33
N ALA A 334 -4.63 2.40 -9.25
CA ALA A 334 -4.89 0.95 -9.19
C ALA A 334 -6.40 0.65 -9.20
N ILE A 335 -7.20 1.34 -8.39
CA ILE A 335 -8.66 1.17 -8.33
C ILE A 335 -9.29 1.49 -9.68
N GLN A 336 -9.02 2.69 -10.21
CA GLN A 336 -9.59 3.14 -11.48
C GLN A 336 -9.14 2.27 -12.65
N GLY A 337 -7.90 1.76 -12.62
CA GLY A 337 -7.39 0.80 -13.59
C GLY A 337 -8.17 -0.53 -13.53
N GLY A 338 -8.45 -1.05 -12.32
CA GLY A 338 -9.27 -2.25 -12.15
C GLY A 338 -10.70 -2.08 -12.67
N GLU A 339 -11.33 -0.93 -12.38
CA GLU A 339 -12.65 -0.57 -12.92
C GLU A 339 -12.63 -0.44 -14.46
N CYS A 340 -11.56 0.13 -15.02
CA CYS A 340 -11.38 0.24 -16.46
C CYS A 340 -11.27 -1.15 -17.11
N VAL A 341 -10.43 -2.05 -16.56
CA VAL A 341 -10.27 -3.40 -17.10
C VAL A 341 -11.60 -4.17 -17.12
N ALA A 342 -12.44 -4.02 -16.11
CA ALA A 342 -13.77 -4.64 -16.12
C ALA A 342 -14.62 -4.15 -17.32
N ARG A 343 -14.58 -2.84 -17.65
CA ARG A 343 -15.25 -2.30 -18.83
C ARG A 343 -14.64 -2.83 -20.12
N GLN A 344 -13.30 -2.93 -20.18
CA GLN A 344 -12.59 -3.48 -21.34
C GLN A 344 -13.01 -4.92 -21.64
N ILE A 345 -13.16 -5.74 -20.61
CA ILE A 345 -13.64 -7.13 -20.76
C ILE A 345 -15.06 -7.14 -21.33
N VAL A 346 -15.94 -6.27 -20.84
CA VAL A 346 -17.30 -6.12 -21.40
C VAL A 346 -17.27 -5.71 -22.87
N HIS A 347 -16.45 -4.72 -23.24
CA HIS A 347 -16.28 -4.27 -24.63
C HIS A 347 -15.82 -5.42 -25.53
N LEU A 348 -14.83 -6.21 -25.09
CA LEU A 348 -14.36 -7.37 -25.87
C LEU A 348 -15.47 -8.43 -26.06
N GLU A 349 -16.29 -8.70 -25.05
CA GLU A 349 -17.42 -9.64 -25.14
C GLU A 349 -18.52 -9.14 -26.06
N LEU A 350 -18.73 -7.82 -26.14
CA LEU A 350 -19.70 -7.19 -27.02
C LEU A 350 -19.16 -6.90 -28.44
N GLY A 351 -17.86 -7.15 -28.69
CA GLY A 351 -17.21 -6.81 -29.96
C GLY A 351 -17.00 -5.30 -30.15
N GLU A 352 -16.95 -4.55 -29.06
CA GLU A 352 -16.75 -3.11 -29.04
C GLU A 352 -15.25 -2.76 -28.94
N PRO A 353 -14.81 -1.58 -29.42
CA PRO A 353 -13.42 -1.15 -29.31
C PRO A 353 -13.04 -0.86 -27.85
N LEU A 354 -11.78 -1.12 -27.52
CA LEU A 354 -11.23 -0.81 -26.20
C LEU A 354 -11.06 0.71 -26.02
N GLU A 355 -11.26 1.18 -24.79
CA GLU A 355 -11.09 2.59 -24.40
C GLU A 355 -9.68 2.85 -23.87
N LYS A 356 -9.17 4.05 -24.11
CA LYS A 356 -7.95 4.50 -23.44
C LYS A 356 -8.22 4.73 -21.96
N PHE A 357 -7.35 4.20 -21.08
CA PHE A 357 -7.44 4.47 -19.65
C PHE A 357 -7.08 5.92 -19.32
N GLU A 358 -8.04 6.66 -18.81
CA GLU A 358 -7.86 8.02 -18.34
C GLU A 358 -7.92 8.06 -16.81
N TYR A 359 -6.80 8.46 -16.19
CA TYR A 359 -6.72 8.60 -14.74
C TYR A 359 -7.29 9.94 -14.28
N ASN A 360 -8.32 9.88 -13.45
CA ASN A 360 -8.86 11.05 -12.77
C ASN A 360 -8.14 11.23 -11.42
N ASP A 361 -7.24 12.19 -11.35
CA ASP A 361 -6.48 12.48 -10.13
C ASP A 361 -7.40 13.03 -9.03
N LYS A 362 -7.47 12.31 -7.91
CA LYS A 362 -8.25 12.67 -6.72
C LYS A 362 -7.43 13.48 -5.71
N GLY A 363 -6.22 13.85 -6.06
CA GLY A 363 -5.27 14.51 -5.18
C GLY A 363 -4.45 13.54 -4.32
N THR A 364 -3.63 14.12 -3.47
CA THR A 364 -2.71 13.39 -2.61
C THR A 364 -2.68 13.97 -1.20
N MET A 365 -2.39 13.13 -0.20
CA MET A 365 -2.31 13.53 1.19
C MET A 365 -1.32 12.66 1.95
N ALA A 366 -0.75 13.22 3.03
CA ALA A 366 0.13 12.50 3.95
C ALA A 366 -0.01 13.07 5.37
N THR A 367 -0.03 12.20 6.38
CA THR A 367 0.01 12.64 7.77
C THR A 367 1.46 12.80 8.25
N ILE A 368 1.65 13.73 9.21
CA ILE A 368 2.97 14.02 9.81
C ILE A 368 2.92 13.70 11.32
N GLY A 369 1.94 12.93 11.72
CA GLY A 369 1.57 12.65 13.10
C GLY A 369 0.26 13.35 13.50
N ARG A 370 -0.10 13.22 14.76
CA ARG A 370 -1.38 13.72 15.29
C ARG A 370 -1.56 15.21 15.05
N ASN A 371 -2.77 15.59 14.62
CA ASN A 371 -3.20 16.98 14.34
C ASN A 371 -2.37 17.67 13.25
N SER A 372 -1.61 16.94 12.46
CA SER A 372 -0.77 17.51 11.42
C SER A 372 -0.71 16.61 10.19
N ALA A 373 -1.16 17.14 9.07
CA ALA A 373 -1.09 16.51 7.76
C ALA A 373 -0.94 17.56 6.67
N VAL A 374 -0.72 17.09 5.47
CA VAL A 374 -0.76 17.87 4.22
C VAL A 374 -1.76 17.25 3.28
N VAL A 375 -2.58 18.06 2.66
CA VAL A 375 -3.56 17.67 1.64
C VAL A 375 -3.42 18.57 0.43
N GLN A 376 -3.37 17.96 -0.73
CA GLN A 376 -3.37 18.63 -2.03
C GLN A 376 -4.39 17.92 -2.93
N LEU A 377 -5.57 18.49 -3.05
CA LEU A 377 -6.66 17.97 -3.89
C LEU A 377 -6.59 18.50 -5.32
N SER A 378 -5.95 19.66 -5.51
CA SER A 378 -5.70 20.26 -6.80
C SER A 378 -4.57 21.29 -6.68
N GLU A 379 -4.18 21.91 -7.78
CA GLU A 379 -3.22 23.03 -7.76
C GLU A 379 -3.70 24.20 -6.89
N LYS A 380 -5.03 24.43 -6.81
CA LYS A 380 -5.63 25.56 -6.07
C LYS A 380 -6.07 25.19 -4.65
N LEU A 381 -6.40 23.92 -4.39
CA LEU A 381 -6.93 23.49 -3.10
C LEU A 381 -5.88 22.66 -2.35
N LYS A 382 -5.16 23.34 -1.47
CA LYS A 382 -4.11 22.78 -0.62
C LYS A 382 -4.27 23.34 0.79
N PHE A 383 -4.11 22.49 1.79
CA PHE A 383 -4.18 22.90 3.19
C PHE A 383 -3.39 21.97 4.09
N THR A 384 -3.13 22.43 5.32
CA THR A 384 -2.25 21.75 6.29
C THR A 384 -2.88 21.76 7.68
N GLY A 385 -2.24 21.10 8.64
CA GLY A 385 -2.62 21.15 10.06
C GLY A 385 -3.77 20.21 10.38
N ILE A 386 -4.59 20.60 11.37
CA ILE A 386 -5.66 19.75 11.91
C ILE A 386 -6.78 19.47 10.89
N GLY A 387 -7.12 20.44 10.05
CA GLY A 387 -8.12 20.26 8.99
C GLY A 387 -7.66 19.21 7.96
N ALA A 388 -6.39 19.26 7.57
CA ALA A 388 -5.79 18.26 6.69
C ALA A 388 -5.74 16.88 7.36
N TRP A 389 -5.42 16.82 8.65
CA TRP A 389 -5.39 15.60 9.41
C TRP A 389 -6.79 14.97 9.55
N LEU A 390 -7.81 15.73 9.84
CA LEU A 390 -9.20 15.25 9.88
C LEU A 390 -9.66 14.72 8.51
N THR A 391 -9.32 15.43 7.44
CA THR A 391 -9.60 14.97 6.07
C THR A 391 -8.90 13.64 5.80
N TRP A 392 -7.61 13.53 6.15
CA TRP A 392 -6.83 12.32 5.99
C TRP A 392 -7.47 11.13 6.75
N VAL A 393 -7.80 11.32 8.04
CA VAL A 393 -8.46 10.29 8.89
C VAL A 393 -9.78 9.85 8.27
N THR A 394 -10.62 10.82 7.89
CA THR A 394 -11.95 10.56 7.30
C THR A 394 -11.82 9.72 6.02
N VAL A 395 -10.99 10.16 5.06
CA VAL A 395 -10.81 9.44 3.79
C VAL A 395 -10.32 8.02 4.04
N HIS A 396 -9.31 7.82 4.91
CA HIS A 396 -8.72 6.50 5.14
C HIS A 396 -9.66 5.55 5.87
N ILE A 397 -10.47 6.03 6.83
CA ILE A 397 -11.48 5.21 7.50
C ILE A 397 -12.59 4.81 6.53
N PHE A 398 -13.12 5.76 5.74
CA PHE A 398 -14.20 5.46 4.80
C PHE A 398 -13.78 4.54 3.65
N THR A 399 -12.50 4.53 3.29
CA THR A 399 -11.96 3.63 2.26
C THR A 399 -11.57 2.25 2.78
N LEU A 400 -11.54 2.02 4.10
CA LEU A 400 -11.36 0.68 4.67
C LEU A 400 -12.51 -0.25 4.24
N LEU A 401 -12.14 -1.51 3.94
CA LEU A 401 -13.11 -2.56 3.67
C LEU A 401 -13.72 -3.12 4.96
N GLY A 402 -15.05 -3.30 4.94
CA GLY A 402 -15.82 -3.89 6.04
C GLY A 402 -16.22 -2.89 7.11
N GLY A 403 -17.53 -2.83 7.42
CA GLY A 403 -18.10 -1.91 8.43
C GLY A 403 -17.51 -2.13 9.83
N ARG A 404 -17.22 -3.38 10.18
CA ARG A 404 -16.53 -3.73 11.43
C ARG A 404 -15.14 -3.07 11.51
N ASN A 405 -14.34 -3.17 10.46
CA ASN A 405 -12.98 -2.61 10.43
C ASN A 405 -13.01 -1.08 10.53
N ARG A 406 -13.97 -0.44 9.85
CA ARG A 406 -14.19 1.02 9.96
C ARG A 406 -14.50 1.43 11.39
N LEU A 407 -15.44 0.74 12.03
CA LEU A 407 -15.83 1.04 13.42
C LEU A 407 -14.67 0.80 14.40
N GLN A 408 -13.93 -0.30 14.26
CA GLN A 408 -12.78 -0.60 15.11
C GLN A 408 -11.66 0.41 14.93
N ALA A 409 -11.33 0.78 13.68
CA ALA A 409 -10.34 1.81 13.39
C ALA A 409 -10.74 3.18 13.95
N MET A 410 -12.03 3.57 13.84
CA MET A 410 -12.54 4.80 14.48
C MET A 410 -12.40 4.77 15.99
N ILE A 411 -12.77 3.65 16.64
CA ILE A 411 -12.66 3.50 18.09
C ILE A 411 -11.19 3.57 18.51
N ASN A 412 -10.31 2.80 17.87
CA ASN A 412 -8.89 2.76 18.22
C ASN A 412 -8.21 4.12 18.03
N LEU A 413 -8.45 4.80 16.91
CA LEU A 413 -7.95 6.15 16.69
C LEU A 413 -8.57 7.16 17.67
N GLY A 414 -9.87 7.02 18.00
CA GLY A 414 -10.56 7.85 18.97
C GLY A 414 -10.07 7.62 20.40
N VAL A 415 -9.85 6.37 20.79
CA VAL A 415 -9.28 6.01 22.11
C VAL A 415 -7.85 6.52 22.24
N CYS A 416 -7.01 6.33 21.22
CA CYS A 416 -5.69 6.98 21.17
C CYS A 416 -5.78 8.50 21.36
N LEU A 417 -6.82 9.13 20.81
CA LEU A 417 -7.04 10.57 20.97
C LEU A 417 -7.39 10.96 22.42
N LEU A 418 -8.18 10.15 23.13
CA LEU A 418 -8.68 10.46 24.46
C LEU A 418 -7.69 10.10 25.58
N TYR A 419 -6.95 8.99 25.44
CA TYR A 419 -6.00 8.53 26.48
C TYR A 419 -4.63 9.22 26.44
N THR A 420 -4.33 9.96 25.38
CA THR A 420 -3.04 10.65 25.20
C THR A 420 -3.21 12.18 25.11
N SER A 421 -4.38 12.71 25.48
CA SER A 421 -4.65 14.17 25.57
C SER A 421 -4.37 14.72 26.96
#